data_479086bfb2cc856d3723a8ab4ed4e101
#
_entry.id   479086bfb2cc856d3723a8ab4ed4e101
#
_cell.length_a   1.000
_cell.length_b   1.000
_cell.length_c   1.000
_cell.angle_alpha   90.00
_cell.angle_beta   90.00
_cell.angle_gamma   90.00
#
_symmetry.space_group_name_H-M   'P 1'
#
loop_
_entity.id
_entity.type
_entity.pdbx_description
1 polymer ?
#
loop_
_entity_poly.entity_id
_entity_poly.type
_entity_poly.pdbx_seq_one_letter_code
_entity_poly.pdbx_strand_id
1 'polypeptide(L)'
;MNLKRPNDRLISAKEVFDKVGINFNLEIAVDGKELLLPHKNYSEVKYNLLHGKRTNLGELGCYFSHLNVLKKFLSTNEDFALVCEDDIEFNKDIIQIINGALNSSIHFDLLRLSGGSDRNKEKGIPIKLKKIYKDFYLSLNLGFKSGTGCYLINRHAAKNILNKLNKMSLPIDHAMDRDWLLSLRSLSISPAPVYLKEELHEGNSYIQAKSEFKYSFYRRYWIMIPYRLVNEFTRLIYKLCLFIKIKIES
;
A
#
# COMPACT_ATOMS: atom_id res chain seq x y z
N MET A 1 -5.00 -4.59 -10.23
CA MET A 1 -6.36 -4.97 -9.72
C MET A 1 -7.37 -4.02 -10.32
N ASN A 2 -8.49 -4.52 -10.83
CA ASN A 2 -9.55 -3.71 -11.45
C ASN A 2 -10.92 -4.30 -11.14
N LEU A 3 -11.93 -3.45 -10.94
CA LEU A 3 -13.32 -3.88 -10.78
C LEU A 3 -13.89 -4.35 -12.12
N LYS A 4 -14.71 -5.42 -12.10
CA LYS A 4 -15.39 -5.94 -13.30
C LYS A 4 -16.54 -5.00 -13.71
N ARG A 5 -16.23 -3.82 -14.25
CA ARG A 5 -17.20 -2.84 -14.79
C ARG A 5 -16.73 -2.37 -16.16
N PRO A 6 -17.63 -1.84 -17.08
CA PRO A 6 -17.24 -1.33 -18.41
C PRO A 6 -16.20 -0.20 -18.27
N ASN A 7 -15.18 -0.08 -19.15
CA ASN A 7 -13.82 -0.19 -18.67
C ASN A 7 -12.82 0.74 -19.35
N ASP A 8 -13.07 2.02 -19.28
CA ASP A 8 -12.07 3.04 -19.63
C ASP A 8 -10.82 2.90 -18.73
N ARG A 9 -10.99 2.54 -17.45
CA ARG A 9 -9.89 2.32 -16.51
C ARG A 9 -9.00 1.13 -16.88
N LEU A 10 -9.60 -0.01 -17.32
CA LEU A 10 -8.81 -1.17 -17.72
C LEU A 10 -8.03 -0.89 -19.01
N ILE A 11 -8.65 -0.20 -19.97
CA ILE A 11 -7.99 0.22 -21.22
C ILE A 11 -6.83 1.15 -20.87
N SER A 12 -7.09 2.18 -20.08
CA SER A 12 -6.09 3.13 -19.62
C SER A 12 -4.97 2.47 -18.81
N ALA A 13 -5.28 1.47 -17.97
CA ALA A 13 -4.26 0.69 -17.26
C ALA A 13 -3.39 -0.11 -18.24
N LYS A 14 -3.98 -0.81 -19.22
CA LYS A 14 -3.23 -1.56 -20.25
C LYS A 14 -2.24 -0.67 -20.97
N GLU A 15 -2.67 0.51 -21.45
CA GLU A 15 -1.80 1.46 -22.12
C GLU A 15 -0.60 1.88 -21.26
N VAL A 16 -0.80 2.04 -19.94
CA VAL A 16 0.27 2.41 -19.00
C VAL A 16 1.30 1.29 -18.87
N PHE A 17 0.86 0.04 -18.80
CA PHE A 17 1.75 -1.12 -18.73
C PHE A 17 2.48 -1.37 -20.05
N ASP A 18 1.79 -1.25 -21.17
CA ASP A 18 2.36 -1.41 -22.51
C ASP A 18 3.45 -0.38 -22.81
N LYS A 19 3.24 0.89 -22.39
CA LYS A 19 4.24 1.97 -22.55
C LYS A 19 5.59 1.67 -21.88
N VAL A 20 5.59 0.88 -20.82
CA VAL A 20 6.81 0.52 -20.07
C VAL A 20 7.24 -0.95 -20.32
N GLY A 21 6.53 -1.68 -21.18
CA GLY A 21 6.87 -3.05 -21.56
C GLY A 21 6.66 -4.08 -20.42
N ILE A 22 5.72 -3.84 -19.51
CA ILE A 22 5.41 -4.76 -18.41
C ILE A 22 4.17 -5.57 -18.76
N ASN A 23 4.33 -6.89 -18.89
CA ASN A 23 3.19 -7.81 -18.97
C ASN A 23 2.57 -7.99 -17.58
N PHE A 24 1.25 -8.01 -17.49
CA PHE A 24 0.55 -8.16 -16.22
C PHE A 24 -0.60 -9.17 -16.30
N ASN A 25 -0.88 -9.78 -15.17
CA ASN A 25 -2.08 -10.60 -14.97
C ASN A 25 -3.18 -9.74 -14.34
N LEU A 26 -4.33 -9.67 -15.02
CA LEU A 26 -5.49 -8.98 -14.47
C LEU A 26 -6.07 -9.75 -13.30
N GLU A 27 -6.22 -9.08 -12.16
CA GLU A 27 -6.96 -9.59 -11.01
C GLU A 27 -8.24 -8.79 -10.82
N ILE A 28 -9.37 -9.50 -10.76
CA ILE A 28 -10.67 -8.87 -10.53
C ILE A 28 -10.76 -8.44 -9.07
N ALA A 29 -10.93 -7.15 -8.84
CA ALA A 29 -11.09 -6.59 -7.52
C ALA A 29 -12.46 -6.97 -6.91
N VAL A 30 -12.48 -7.10 -5.60
CA VAL A 30 -13.71 -7.31 -4.83
C VAL A 30 -14.54 -6.03 -4.83
N ASP A 31 -15.77 -6.08 -5.30
CA ASP A 31 -16.71 -4.97 -5.11
C ASP A 31 -17.25 -5.02 -3.67
N GLY A 32 -16.83 -4.04 -2.87
CA GLY A 32 -17.27 -3.96 -1.48
C GLY A 32 -18.77 -3.81 -1.31
N LYS A 33 -19.50 -3.32 -2.35
CA LYS A 33 -20.96 -3.19 -2.33
C LYS A 33 -21.67 -4.55 -2.41
N GLU A 34 -20.99 -5.57 -2.93
CA GLU A 34 -21.52 -6.94 -3.01
C GLU A 34 -21.27 -7.74 -1.73
N LEU A 35 -20.49 -7.20 -0.78
CA LEU A 35 -20.18 -7.86 0.48
C LEU A 35 -21.36 -7.74 1.47
N LEU A 36 -21.80 -8.88 1.98
CA LEU A 36 -22.81 -8.93 3.03
C LEU A 36 -22.21 -8.53 4.39
N LEU A 37 -22.88 -7.61 5.08
CA LEU A 37 -22.55 -7.24 6.43
C LEU A 37 -23.56 -7.84 7.43
N PRO A 38 -23.14 -8.31 8.63
CA PRO A 38 -21.79 -8.34 9.12
C PRO A 38 -20.91 -9.39 8.41
N HIS A 39 -19.69 -9.01 8.01
CA HIS A 39 -18.77 -9.91 7.34
C HIS A 39 -17.80 -10.57 8.35
N LYS A 40 -17.61 -11.91 8.26
CA LYS A 40 -16.80 -12.69 9.23
C LYS A 40 -15.36 -12.18 9.40
N ASN A 41 -14.78 -11.71 8.31
CA ASN A 41 -13.41 -11.21 8.27
C ASN A 41 -13.33 -9.67 8.37
N TYR A 42 -14.34 -9.02 8.92
CA TYR A 42 -14.38 -7.59 9.20
C TYR A 42 -14.80 -7.32 10.64
N SER A 43 -14.11 -6.44 11.32
CA SER A 43 -14.48 -5.96 12.66
C SER A 43 -14.90 -4.50 12.60
N GLU A 44 -16.19 -4.26 12.39
CA GLU A 44 -16.72 -2.91 12.32
C GLU A 44 -16.39 -2.09 13.58
N VAL A 45 -16.53 -2.70 14.75
CA VAL A 45 -16.22 -2.03 16.02
C VAL A 45 -14.77 -1.57 16.05
N LYS A 46 -13.81 -2.45 15.75
CA LYS A 46 -12.39 -2.08 15.74
C LYS A 46 -12.09 -1.05 14.64
N TYR A 47 -12.66 -1.21 13.45
CA TYR A 47 -12.48 -0.25 12.36
C TYR A 47 -12.98 1.13 12.78
N ASN A 48 -14.18 1.23 13.34
CA ASN A 48 -14.77 2.49 13.78
C ASN A 48 -13.95 3.16 14.88
N LEU A 49 -13.44 2.39 15.83
CA LEU A 49 -12.64 2.90 16.95
C LEU A 49 -11.24 3.33 16.50
N LEU A 50 -10.52 2.48 15.75
CA LEU A 50 -9.12 2.69 15.41
C LEU A 50 -8.94 3.62 14.19
N HIS A 51 -9.82 3.53 13.21
CA HIS A 51 -9.77 4.39 12.02
C HIS A 51 -10.53 5.70 12.21
N GLY A 52 -11.53 5.73 13.11
CA GLY A 52 -12.35 6.91 13.40
C GLY A 52 -13.33 7.25 12.29
N LYS A 53 -13.78 6.23 11.54
CA LYS A 53 -14.75 6.35 10.45
C LYS A 53 -15.83 5.29 10.55
N ARG A 54 -16.98 5.56 9.90
CA ARG A 54 -18.00 4.54 9.59
C ARG A 54 -17.47 3.59 8.52
N THR A 55 -18.07 2.42 8.41
CA THR A 55 -17.75 1.43 7.39
C THR A 55 -17.78 2.05 5.99
N ASN A 56 -16.65 1.97 5.30
CA ASN A 56 -16.55 2.34 3.89
C ASN A 56 -16.41 1.07 3.05
N LEU A 57 -17.42 0.76 2.26
CA LEU A 57 -17.46 -0.45 1.44
C LEU A 57 -16.34 -0.47 0.39
N GLY A 58 -15.95 0.68 -0.15
CA GLY A 58 -14.82 0.78 -1.07
C GLY A 58 -13.49 0.39 -0.41
N GLU A 59 -13.24 0.85 0.84
CA GLU A 59 -12.06 0.44 1.61
C GLU A 59 -12.10 -1.05 1.96
N LEU A 60 -13.29 -1.61 2.19
CA LEU A 60 -13.50 -3.03 2.45
C LEU A 60 -13.18 -3.89 1.22
N GLY A 61 -13.71 -3.50 0.05
CA GLY A 61 -13.42 -4.17 -1.23
C GLY A 61 -11.93 -4.10 -1.58
N CYS A 62 -11.30 -2.93 -1.44
CA CYS A 62 -9.87 -2.74 -1.63
C CYS A 62 -9.05 -3.68 -0.72
N TYR A 63 -9.41 -3.76 0.57
CA TYR A 63 -8.73 -4.64 1.53
C TYR A 63 -8.73 -6.10 1.07
N PHE A 64 -9.89 -6.65 0.73
CA PHE A 64 -9.99 -8.05 0.31
C PHE A 64 -9.38 -8.30 -1.07
N SER A 65 -9.41 -7.32 -1.97
CA SER A 65 -8.73 -7.40 -3.27
C SER A 65 -7.23 -7.62 -3.10
N HIS A 66 -6.58 -6.82 -2.23
CA HIS A 66 -5.15 -7.01 -1.93
C HIS A 66 -4.87 -8.39 -1.33
N LEU A 67 -5.68 -8.86 -0.37
CA LEU A 67 -5.48 -10.20 0.18
C LEU A 67 -5.65 -11.31 -0.88
N ASN A 68 -6.58 -11.17 -1.81
CA ASN A 68 -6.78 -12.15 -2.89
C ASN A 68 -5.58 -12.17 -3.86
N VAL A 69 -5.04 -11.02 -4.22
CA VAL A 69 -3.80 -10.92 -5.03
C VAL A 69 -2.64 -11.63 -4.32
N LEU A 70 -2.46 -11.41 -3.02
CA LEU A 70 -1.40 -12.07 -2.27
C LEU A 70 -1.58 -13.59 -2.18
N LYS A 71 -2.82 -14.08 -2.04
CA LYS A 71 -3.11 -15.53 -2.11
C LYS A 71 -2.73 -16.10 -3.47
N LYS A 72 -3.11 -15.42 -4.56
CA LYS A 72 -2.77 -15.82 -5.92
C LYS A 72 -1.25 -15.79 -6.15
N PHE A 73 -0.56 -14.78 -5.68
CA PHE A 73 0.90 -14.74 -5.73
C PHE A 73 1.53 -15.95 -5.04
N LEU A 74 1.06 -16.34 -3.86
CA LEU A 74 1.60 -17.50 -3.15
C LEU A 74 1.32 -18.85 -3.84
N SER A 75 0.36 -18.92 -4.77
CA SER A 75 0.13 -20.11 -5.60
C SER A 75 1.07 -20.20 -6.81
N THR A 76 1.87 -19.19 -7.09
CA THR A 76 2.93 -19.21 -8.10
C THR A 76 4.26 -19.63 -7.47
N ASN A 77 5.30 -19.83 -8.30
CA ASN A 77 6.66 -20.10 -7.85
C ASN A 77 7.54 -18.84 -7.83
N GLU A 78 6.98 -17.67 -8.13
CA GLU A 78 7.73 -16.43 -8.19
C GLU A 78 8.17 -15.96 -6.79
N ASP A 79 9.37 -15.40 -6.69
CA ASP A 79 9.91 -14.87 -5.44
C ASP A 79 9.31 -13.53 -5.05
N PHE A 80 8.97 -12.70 -6.06
CA PHE A 80 8.39 -11.38 -5.88
C PHE A 80 7.15 -11.20 -6.74
N ALA A 81 6.21 -10.36 -6.27
CA ALA A 81 5.09 -9.85 -7.06
C ALA A 81 5.09 -8.33 -7.07
N LEU A 82 4.92 -7.75 -8.26
CA LEU A 82 4.56 -6.34 -8.44
C LEU A 82 3.04 -6.24 -8.40
N VAL A 83 2.50 -5.61 -7.37
CA VAL A 83 1.06 -5.42 -7.20
C VAL A 83 0.70 -3.98 -7.51
N CYS A 84 -0.25 -3.78 -8.43
CA CYS A 84 -0.67 -2.46 -8.90
C CYS A 84 -2.19 -2.29 -8.86
N GLU A 85 -2.65 -1.10 -8.51
CA GLU A 85 -4.03 -0.64 -8.75
C GLU A 85 -4.17 -0.16 -10.21
N ASP A 86 -5.37 0.15 -10.65
CA ASP A 86 -5.69 0.48 -12.05
C ASP A 86 -5.58 1.97 -12.39
N ASP A 87 -5.29 2.81 -11.40
CA ASP A 87 -5.24 4.27 -11.50
C ASP A 87 -3.82 4.85 -11.35
N ILE A 88 -2.83 4.12 -11.80
CA ILE A 88 -1.41 4.50 -11.68
C ILE A 88 -0.80 4.93 -13.00
N GLU A 89 0.30 5.67 -12.89
CA GLU A 89 1.25 5.97 -13.96
C GLU A 89 2.67 5.60 -13.54
N PHE A 90 3.45 5.03 -14.45
CA PHE A 90 4.84 4.70 -14.20
C PHE A 90 5.80 5.80 -14.67
N ASN A 91 6.90 5.97 -13.93
CA ASN A 91 8.07 6.59 -14.50
C ASN A 91 8.58 5.73 -15.68
N LYS A 92 9.07 6.36 -16.75
CA LYS A 92 9.57 5.67 -17.95
C LYS A 92 10.70 4.69 -17.66
N ASP A 93 11.47 4.92 -16.61
CA ASP A 93 12.62 4.08 -16.23
C ASP A 93 12.23 3.05 -15.13
N ILE A 94 10.94 2.72 -14.96
CA ILE A 94 10.44 1.89 -13.85
C ILE A 94 11.13 0.52 -13.78
N ILE A 95 11.41 -0.11 -14.90
CA ILE A 95 12.08 -1.42 -14.97
C ILE A 95 13.49 -1.33 -14.40
N GLN A 96 14.27 -0.32 -14.84
CA GLN A 96 15.63 -0.08 -14.35
C GLN A 96 15.66 0.24 -12.86
N ILE A 97 14.67 0.98 -12.38
CA ILE A 97 14.52 1.33 -10.97
C ILE A 97 14.24 0.07 -10.13
N ILE A 98 13.31 -0.79 -10.58
CA ILE A 98 12.98 -2.05 -9.89
C ILE A 98 14.19 -2.97 -9.90
N ASN A 99 14.87 -3.15 -11.06
CA ASN A 99 16.06 -3.98 -11.15
C ASN A 99 17.19 -3.46 -10.26
N GLY A 100 17.40 -2.14 -10.21
CA GLY A 100 18.35 -1.53 -9.28
C GLY A 100 18.04 -1.80 -7.81
N ALA A 101 16.76 -1.84 -7.44
CA ALA A 101 16.34 -2.20 -6.09
C ALA A 101 16.56 -3.69 -5.78
N LEU A 102 16.19 -4.59 -6.69
CA LEU A 102 16.35 -6.04 -6.54
C LEU A 102 17.82 -6.46 -6.48
N ASN A 103 18.70 -5.80 -7.25
CA ASN A 103 20.14 -6.04 -7.26
C ASN A 103 20.89 -5.32 -6.13
N SER A 104 20.17 -4.62 -5.24
CA SER A 104 20.80 -3.97 -4.09
C SER A 104 21.24 -4.97 -3.03
N SER A 105 22.34 -4.68 -2.31
CA SER A 105 22.71 -5.43 -1.11
C SER A 105 21.74 -5.25 0.06
N ILE A 106 20.85 -4.26 0.00
CA ILE A 106 19.85 -4.01 1.06
C ILE A 106 18.60 -4.84 0.77
N HIS A 107 18.35 -5.83 1.63
CA HIS A 107 17.17 -6.67 1.53
C HIS A 107 15.92 -5.93 2.01
N PHE A 108 14.79 -6.23 1.37
CA PHE A 108 13.46 -5.76 1.77
C PHE A 108 12.41 -6.88 1.58
N ASP A 109 11.35 -6.81 2.37
CA ASP A 109 10.19 -7.72 2.24
C ASP A 109 9.06 -7.05 1.46
N LEU A 110 8.90 -5.74 1.66
CA LEU A 110 7.93 -4.89 0.99
C LEU A 110 8.61 -3.61 0.51
N LEU A 111 8.49 -3.30 -0.78
CA LEU A 111 9.03 -2.07 -1.36
C LEU A 111 7.87 -1.23 -1.94
N ARG A 112 7.60 -0.08 -1.35
CA ARG A 112 6.57 0.83 -1.84
C ARG A 112 7.12 1.69 -2.98
N LEU A 113 6.43 1.65 -4.11
CA LEU A 113 6.80 2.36 -5.34
C LEU A 113 5.94 3.60 -5.56
N SER A 114 4.69 3.59 -5.07
CA SER A 114 3.79 4.73 -5.22
C SER A 114 4.02 5.79 -4.14
N GLY A 115 3.97 7.07 -4.56
CA GLY A 115 3.81 8.22 -3.69
C GLY A 115 2.36 8.37 -3.21
N GLY A 116 2.06 9.52 -2.57
CA GLY A 116 0.66 9.91 -2.35
C GLY A 116 0.01 10.43 -3.63
N SER A 117 -1.24 10.91 -3.53
CA SER A 117 -1.98 11.53 -4.64
C SER A 117 -1.37 12.83 -5.17
N ASP A 118 -0.41 13.42 -4.50
CA ASP A 118 0.28 14.62 -4.92
C ASP A 118 1.69 14.24 -5.40
N ARG A 119 1.98 14.45 -6.69
CA ARG A 119 3.28 14.17 -7.33
C ARG A 119 4.44 14.89 -6.64
N ASN A 120 4.15 16.05 -6.04
CA ASN A 120 5.16 16.93 -5.46
C ASN A 120 5.35 16.73 -3.95
N LYS A 121 4.53 15.89 -3.30
CA LYS A 121 4.58 15.68 -1.85
C LYS A 121 4.73 14.21 -1.50
N GLU A 122 5.95 13.78 -1.23
CA GLU A 122 6.17 12.51 -0.57
C GLU A 122 5.61 12.58 0.86
N LYS A 123 4.70 11.66 1.20
CA LYS A 123 4.24 11.53 2.57
C LYS A 123 5.30 10.84 3.42
N GLY A 124 5.60 11.43 4.57
CA GLY A 124 6.64 10.97 5.50
C GLY A 124 8.00 11.60 5.20
N ILE A 125 9.01 11.18 5.98
CA ILE A 125 10.39 11.68 5.88
C ILE A 125 11.25 10.52 5.34
N PRO A 126 11.61 10.51 4.05
CA PRO A 126 12.45 9.46 3.49
C PRO A 126 13.91 9.65 3.92
N ILE A 127 14.47 8.66 4.55
CA ILE A 127 15.92 8.56 4.79
C ILE A 127 16.50 7.75 3.64
N LYS A 128 17.31 8.40 2.79
CA LYS A 128 17.99 7.77 1.67
C LYS A 128 19.06 6.80 2.20
N LEU A 129 18.95 5.52 1.81
CA LEU A 129 19.85 4.45 2.24
C LEU A 129 20.92 4.18 1.18
N LYS A 130 20.49 3.93 -0.07
CA LYS A 130 21.36 3.55 -1.17
C LYS A 130 20.81 4.06 -2.50
N LYS A 131 21.66 4.63 -3.33
CA LYS A 131 21.33 5.00 -4.70
C LYS A 131 21.19 3.72 -5.54
N ILE A 132 20.10 3.59 -6.29
CA ILE A 132 19.80 2.39 -7.08
C ILE A 132 19.79 2.66 -8.58
N TYR A 133 19.32 3.83 -9.00
CA TYR A 133 19.30 4.23 -10.41
C TYR A 133 19.12 5.75 -10.52
N LYS A 134 19.92 6.45 -11.33
CA LYS A 134 19.88 7.92 -11.50
C LYS A 134 19.70 8.61 -10.15
N ASP A 135 18.61 9.34 -9.94
CA ASP A 135 18.31 10.06 -8.69
C ASP A 135 17.31 9.29 -7.79
N PHE A 136 17.10 8.00 -8.06
CA PHE A 136 16.27 7.12 -7.26
C PHE A 136 17.08 6.38 -6.20
N TYR A 137 16.54 6.34 -4.99
CA TYR A 137 17.17 5.76 -3.81
C TYR A 137 16.23 4.75 -3.15
N LEU A 138 16.78 3.64 -2.67
CA LEU A 138 16.15 2.90 -1.59
C LEU A 138 16.11 3.79 -0.36
N SER A 139 14.96 3.87 0.28
CA SER A 139 14.73 4.78 1.40
C SER A 139 13.93 4.11 2.49
N LEU A 140 14.24 4.44 3.72
CA LEU A 140 13.45 4.14 4.89
C LEU A 140 12.56 5.33 5.20
N ASN A 141 11.26 5.12 5.32
CA ASN A 141 10.33 6.19 5.62
C ASN A 141 9.99 6.24 7.11
N LEU A 142 10.28 7.35 7.80
CA LEU A 142 10.03 7.49 9.24
C LEU A 142 8.57 7.73 9.59
N GLY A 143 7.80 8.35 8.73
CA GLY A 143 6.39 8.65 8.96
C GLY A 143 5.45 7.62 8.35
N PHE A 144 4.15 7.83 8.55
CA PHE A 144 3.10 7.07 7.90
C PHE A 144 3.17 7.20 6.37
N LYS A 145 3.31 6.09 5.68
CA LYS A 145 3.27 6.04 4.22
C LYS A 145 1.95 5.43 3.75
N SER A 146 0.99 6.28 3.43
CA SER A 146 -0.29 5.84 2.89
C SER A 146 -0.18 5.41 1.43
N GLY A 147 -1.16 4.61 1.02
CA GLY A 147 -1.35 4.20 -0.36
C GLY A 147 -0.73 2.84 -0.67
N THR A 148 -1.51 2.07 -1.42
CA THR A 148 -1.18 0.72 -1.91
C THR A 148 -1.18 0.66 -3.43
N GLY A 149 -1.21 1.81 -4.09
CA GLY A 149 -1.33 1.92 -5.56
C GLY A 149 -0.31 1.08 -6.32
N CYS A 150 0.93 1.00 -5.83
CA CYS A 150 1.94 0.11 -6.40
C CYS A 150 3.00 -0.27 -5.37
N TYR A 151 3.29 -1.58 -5.26
CA TYR A 151 4.35 -2.10 -4.40
C TYR A 151 4.91 -3.44 -4.91
N LEU A 152 6.17 -3.69 -4.60
CA LEU A 152 6.83 -4.98 -4.82
C LEU A 152 6.89 -5.72 -3.47
N ILE A 153 6.55 -7.01 -3.46
CA ILE A 153 6.43 -7.82 -2.25
C ILE A 153 7.03 -9.21 -2.45
N ASN A 154 7.75 -9.71 -1.43
CA ASN A 154 8.25 -11.07 -1.44
C ASN A 154 7.26 -12.07 -0.78
N ARG A 155 7.56 -13.37 -0.91
CA ARG A 155 6.72 -14.45 -0.36
C ARG A 155 6.61 -14.40 1.17
N HIS A 156 7.68 -14.00 1.87
CA HIS A 156 7.67 -13.86 3.32
C HIS A 156 6.64 -12.80 3.77
N ALA A 157 6.69 -11.61 3.16
CA ALA A 157 5.73 -10.55 3.47
C ALA A 157 4.30 -10.95 3.12
N ALA A 158 4.07 -11.57 1.96
CA ALA A 158 2.74 -12.02 1.56
C ALA A 158 2.14 -13.01 2.58
N LYS A 159 2.93 -13.99 3.05
CA LYS A 159 2.51 -14.93 4.10
C LYS A 159 2.17 -14.22 5.41
N ASN A 160 3.04 -13.31 5.86
CA ASN A 160 2.82 -12.59 7.13
C ASN A 160 1.59 -11.69 7.08
N ILE A 161 1.37 -11.00 5.96
CA ILE A 161 0.18 -10.18 5.75
C ILE A 161 -1.07 -11.05 5.79
N LEU A 162 -1.13 -12.14 5.04
CA LEU A 162 -2.31 -13.03 5.01
C LEU A 162 -2.61 -13.65 6.38
N ASN A 163 -1.59 -14.00 7.14
CA ASN A 163 -1.76 -14.58 8.47
C ASN A 163 -2.25 -13.56 9.51
N LYS A 164 -1.69 -12.35 9.48
CA LYS A 164 -1.95 -11.32 10.51
C LYS A 164 -3.08 -10.36 10.16
N LEU A 165 -3.39 -10.19 8.89
CA LEU A 165 -4.43 -9.30 8.38
C LEU A 165 -5.66 -10.08 7.86
N ASN A 166 -5.92 -11.27 8.37
CA ASN A 166 -7.08 -12.09 7.97
C ASN A 166 -8.42 -11.46 8.35
N LYS A 167 -8.44 -10.54 9.32
CA LYS A 167 -9.63 -9.81 9.75
C LYS A 167 -9.37 -8.31 9.70
N MET A 168 -10.10 -7.60 8.84
CA MET A 168 -9.97 -6.17 8.68
C MET A 168 -10.41 -5.42 9.94
N SER A 169 -9.56 -4.52 10.40
CA SER A 169 -9.82 -3.56 11.48
C SER A 169 -9.31 -2.15 11.13
N LEU A 170 -8.63 -2.00 10.01
CA LEU A 170 -8.13 -0.76 9.43
C LEU A 170 -8.11 -0.91 7.91
N PRO A 171 -8.11 0.17 7.13
CA PRO A 171 -7.82 0.12 5.70
C PRO A 171 -6.50 -0.57 5.41
N ILE A 172 -6.36 -1.18 4.23
CA ILE A 172 -5.21 -2.03 3.89
C ILE A 172 -3.88 -1.25 3.94
N ASP A 173 -3.86 0.00 3.51
CA ASP A 173 -2.68 0.85 3.55
C ASP A 173 -2.23 1.14 4.99
N HIS A 174 -3.17 1.45 5.88
CA HIS A 174 -2.90 1.60 7.32
C HIS A 174 -2.47 0.29 7.98
N ALA A 175 -3.06 -0.83 7.57
CA ALA A 175 -2.73 -2.13 8.12
C ALA A 175 -1.33 -2.59 7.70
N MET A 176 -0.98 -2.43 6.41
CA MET A 176 0.33 -2.79 5.86
C MET A 176 1.46 -1.84 6.28
N ASP A 177 1.15 -0.65 6.78
CA ASP A 177 2.16 0.30 7.26
C ASP A 177 2.63 0.02 8.70
N ARG A 178 2.08 -1.02 9.32
CA ARG A 178 2.47 -1.47 10.67
C ARG A 178 3.50 -2.60 10.59
N ASP A 179 4.67 -2.28 10.06
CA ASP A 179 5.76 -3.23 9.82
C ASP A 179 6.14 -4.05 11.05
N TRP A 180 6.13 -3.41 12.23
CA TRP A 180 6.43 -4.06 13.51
C TRP A 180 5.46 -5.20 13.87
N LEU A 181 4.17 -5.04 13.52
CA LEU A 181 3.18 -6.10 13.73
C LEU A 181 3.31 -7.22 12.68
N LEU A 182 3.70 -6.86 11.47
CA LEU A 182 3.84 -7.78 10.35
C LEU A 182 5.20 -8.45 10.32
N SER A 183 6.15 -7.98 11.12
CA SER A 183 7.55 -8.44 11.12
C SER A 183 8.19 -8.29 9.75
N LEU A 184 8.03 -7.11 9.12
CA LEU A 184 8.48 -6.83 7.75
C LEU A 184 9.56 -5.74 7.72
N ARG A 185 10.53 -5.95 6.86
CA ARG A 185 11.45 -4.90 6.42
C ARG A 185 10.81 -4.16 5.24
N SER A 186 10.04 -3.09 5.54
CA SER A 186 9.41 -2.27 4.49
C SER A 186 10.27 -1.06 4.19
N LEU A 187 10.61 -0.93 2.90
CA LEU A 187 11.31 0.20 2.33
C LEU A 187 10.42 0.92 1.30
N SER A 188 10.89 2.04 0.80
CA SER A 188 10.28 2.77 -0.30
C SER A 188 11.35 3.24 -1.29
N ILE A 189 10.92 3.63 -2.48
CA ILE A 189 11.78 4.35 -3.41
C ILE A 189 11.49 5.85 -3.29
N SER A 190 12.54 6.66 -3.22
CA SER A 190 12.48 8.13 -3.19
C SER A 190 13.41 8.71 -4.28
N PRO A 191 12.87 9.63 -5.13
CA PRO A 191 11.45 9.98 -5.27
C PRO A 191 10.61 8.78 -5.70
N ALA A 192 9.29 8.84 -5.47
CA ALA A 192 8.39 7.74 -5.84
C ALA A 192 8.32 7.59 -7.37
N PRO A 193 8.56 6.39 -7.94
CA PRO A 193 8.57 6.20 -9.39
C PRO A 193 7.17 5.90 -9.96
N VAL A 194 6.14 5.76 -9.14
CA VAL A 194 4.77 5.50 -9.54
C VAL A 194 3.85 6.56 -8.96
N TYR A 195 2.99 7.12 -9.81
CA TYR A 195 2.07 8.21 -9.48
C TYR A 195 0.63 7.73 -9.60
N LEU A 196 -0.29 8.38 -8.90
CA LEU A 196 -1.72 8.19 -9.11
C LEU A 196 -2.21 9.17 -10.18
N LYS A 197 -3.08 8.73 -11.08
CA LYS A 197 -3.66 9.58 -12.13
C LYS A 197 -4.62 10.59 -11.49
N GLU A 198 -4.35 11.88 -11.67
CA GLU A 198 -5.17 12.97 -11.10
C GLU A 198 -6.59 13.01 -11.67
N GLU A 199 -6.73 12.78 -12.98
CA GLU A 199 -8.01 12.81 -13.71
C GLU A 199 -9.05 11.80 -13.18
N LEU A 200 -8.60 10.72 -12.53
CA LEU A 200 -9.46 9.70 -11.95
C LEU A 200 -9.86 10.00 -10.50
N HIS A 201 -9.26 11.03 -9.87
CA HIS A 201 -9.56 11.41 -8.48
C HIS A 201 -10.66 12.46 -8.35
N GLU A 202 -10.89 13.29 -9.39
CA GLU A 202 -11.97 14.26 -9.42
C GLU A 202 -13.28 13.60 -9.88
N GLY A 203 -14.01 13.00 -8.93
CA GLY A 203 -15.37 12.54 -9.13
C GLY A 203 -15.57 11.03 -9.39
N ASN A 204 -14.53 10.28 -9.77
CA ASN A 204 -14.64 8.85 -10.12
C ASN A 204 -13.89 7.89 -9.18
N SER A 205 -13.51 8.33 -7.99
CA SER A 205 -12.94 7.42 -6.99
C SER A 205 -14.04 6.45 -6.51
N TYR A 206 -13.81 5.14 -6.61
CA TYR A 206 -14.70 4.13 -6.04
C TYR A 206 -14.74 4.17 -4.50
N ILE A 207 -13.77 4.84 -3.88
CA ILE A 207 -13.78 5.15 -2.46
C ILE A 207 -14.45 6.51 -2.29
N GLN A 208 -15.73 6.50 -1.89
CA GLN A 208 -16.54 7.70 -1.66
C GLN A 208 -15.83 8.73 -0.78
N ALA A 209 -16.18 10.00 -0.95
CA ALA A 209 -15.51 11.13 -0.29
C ALA A 209 -15.28 10.88 1.21
N LYS A 210 -14.02 10.98 1.62
CA LYS A 210 -13.57 10.66 2.99
C LYS A 210 -14.28 11.42 4.11
N SER A 211 -14.93 12.56 3.79
CA SER A 211 -15.64 13.41 4.75
C SER A 211 -16.94 12.79 5.26
N GLU A 212 -17.69 12.07 4.43
CA GLU A 212 -19.01 11.52 4.76
C GLU A 212 -18.96 10.40 5.79
N PHE A 213 -17.82 9.71 5.89
CA PHE A 213 -17.62 8.59 6.79
C PHE A 213 -17.00 8.98 8.15
N LYS A 214 -16.65 10.25 8.36
CA LYS A 214 -16.03 10.68 9.61
C LYS A 214 -17.05 10.78 10.76
N TYR A 215 -16.69 10.25 11.92
CA TYR A 215 -17.43 10.51 13.15
C TYR A 215 -17.20 11.94 13.65
N SER A 216 -18.13 12.43 14.51
CA SER A 216 -17.97 13.71 15.18
C SER A 216 -16.68 13.79 16.01
N PHE A 217 -16.21 15.01 16.21
CA PHE A 217 -14.93 15.35 16.85
C PHE A 217 -14.67 14.58 18.16
N TYR A 218 -15.65 14.50 19.09
CA TYR A 218 -15.49 13.85 20.39
C TYR A 218 -15.13 12.36 20.31
N ARG A 219 -15.80 11.55 19.46
CA ARG A 219 -15.50 10.14 19.28
C ARG A 219 -14.11 9.88 18.73
N ARG A 220 -13.57 10.84 17.95
CA ARG A 220 -12.24 10.72 17.34
C ARG A 220 -11.11 10.94 18.33
N TYR A 221 -11.29 11.85 19.30
CA TYR A 221 -10.22 12.27 20.20
C TYR A 221 -9.87 11.22 21.27
N TRP A 222 -10.86 10.58 21.85
CA TRP A 222 -10.62 9.74 23.02
C TRP A 222 -9.98 8.39 22.74
N ILE A 223 -10.19 7.81 21.56
CA ILE A 223 -9.69 6.46 21.20
C ILE A 223 -8.74 6.52 20.02
N MET A 224 -9.15 7.16 18.93
CA MET A 224 -8.36 7.18 17.69
C MET A 224 -7.05 7.95 17.86
N ILE A 225 -7.04 9.09 18.55
CA ILE A 225 -5.80 9.88 18.69
C ILE A 225 -4.78 9.18 19.58
N PRO A 226 -5.11 8.72 20.80
CA PRO A 226 -4.17 7.94 21.61
C PRO A 226 -3.64 6.73 20.86
N TYR A 227 -4.52 6.00 20.17
CA TYR A 227 -4.10 4.86 19.33
C TYR A 227 -3.11 5.26 18.23
N ARG A 228 -3.37 6.36 17.52
CA ARG A 228 -2.46 6.87 16.49
C ARG A 228 -1.12 7.31 17.06
N LEU A 229 -1.11 8.01 18.18
CA LEU A 229 0.12 8.42 18.86
C LEU A 229 0.99 7.21 19.24
N VAL A 230 0.38 6.17 19.83
CA VAL A 230 1.08 4.91 20.13
C VAL A 230 1.64 4.27 18.86
N ASN A 231 0.86 4.23 17.77
CA ASN A 231 1.34 3.66 16.51
C ASN A 231 2.50 4.47 15.91
N GLU A 232 2.43 5.82 15.93
CA GLU A 232 3.52 6.66 15.43
C GLU A 232 4.80 6.48 16.24
N PHE A 233 4.67 6.43 17.57
CA PHE A 233 5.82 6.19 18.44
C PHE A 233 6.45 4.81 18.23
N THR A 234 5.62 3.77 18.15
CA THR A 234 6.08 2.40 17.89
C THR A 234 6.73 2.29 16.51
N ARG A 235 6.13 2.94 15.49
CA ARG A 235 6.72 3.03 14.14
C ARG A 235 8.09 3.66 14.18
N LEU A 236 8.22 4.81 14.85
CA LEU A 236 9.49 5.53 14.92
C LEU A 236 10.59 4.65 15.54
N ILE A 237 10.31 4.03 16.69
CA ILE A 237 11.28 3.12 17.34
C ILE A 237 11.65 1.97 16.38
N TYR A 238 10.65 1.31 15.80
CA TYR A 238 10.91 0.20 14.89
C TYR A 238 11.77 0.62 13.68
N LYS A 239 11.45 1.77 13.07
CA LYS A 239 12.20 2.29 11.92
C LYS A 239 13.63 2.70 12.30
N LEU A 240 13.84 3.25 13.49
CA LEU A 240 15.21 3.54 13.98
C LEU A 240 16.01 2.26 14.20
N CYS A 241 15.43 1.25 14.84
CA CYS A 241 16.09 -0.06 14.99
C CYS A 241 16.38 -0.70 13.62
N LEU A 242 15.45 -0.63 12.68
CA LEU A 242 15.65 -1.13 11.32
C LEU A 242 16.77 -0.37 10.58
N PHE A 243 16.83 0.95 10.74
CA PHE A 243 17.91 1.77 10.16
C PHE A 243 19.28 1.35 10.67
N ILE A 244 19.43 1.20 12.00
CA ILE A 244 20.67 0.73 12.62
C ILE A 244 21.05 -0.66 12.07
N LYS A 245 20.09 -1.58 12.03
CA LYS A 245 20.31 -2.92 11.49
C LYS A 245 20.79 -2.90 10.04
N ILE A 246 20.15 -2.11 9.17
CA ILE A 246 20.57 -1.97 7.78
C ILE A 246 21.99 -1.42 7.68
N LYS A 247 22.35 -0.45 8.53
CA LYS A 247 23.70 0.14 8.53
C LYS A 247 24.80 -0.80 9.00
N ILE A 248 24.44 -1.77 9.84
CA ILE A 248 25.41 -2.82 10.30
C ILE A 248 25.57 -3.91 9.22
N GLU A 249 24.50 -4.21 8.47
CA GLU A 249 24.50 -5.25 7.44
C GLU A 249 25.05 -4.77 6.08
N SER A 250 25.14 -3.45 5.83
CA SER A 250 25.57 -2.84 4.55
C SER A 250 27.04 -2.46 4.55
#